data_1f069591c270987c4816ca674395dfb4
#
_entry.id   1f069591c270987c4816ca674395dfb4
#
_cell.length_a   1.000
_cell.length_b   1.000
_cell.length_c   1.000
_cell.angle_alpha   90.00
_cell.angle_beta   90.00
_cell.angle_gamma   90.00
#
_symmetry.space_group_name_H-M   'P 1'
#
loop_
_entity.id
_entity.type
_entity.pdbx_description
1 polymer ?
#
loop_
_entity_poly.entity_id
_entity_poly.type
_entity_poly.pdbx_seq_one_letter_code
_entity_poly.pdbx_strand_id
1 'polypeptide(L)'
;RKSGLVILINSVAGRRSVPLAGVAYNSSKFGMSALGMGVGEEERENGIRITNIYPGEVNTPILDERVNPPTPEHRESILQPDDIAQVVSTVAKLPARAHVPELVIKPSKQSFV
;
A
#
# COMPACT_ATOMS: atom_id res chain seq x y z
N ARG A 1 -5.28 -18.93 -17.89
CA ARG A 1 -5.88 -17.64 -18.17
C ARG A 1 -4.79 -16.56 -18.21
N LYS A 2 -4.72 -15.85 -19.31
CA LYS A 2 -3.64 -14.89 -19.52
C LYS A 2 -4.11 -13.45 -19.30
N SER A 3 -4.82 -13.22 -18.21
CA SER A 3 -5.23 -11.88 -17.81
C SER A 3 -5.58 -11.90 -16.34
N GLY A 4 -5.10 -10.92 -15.62
CA GLY A 4 -5.44 -10.79 -14.21
C GLY A 4 -4.75 -9.59 -13.59
N LEU A 5 -5.22 -9.22 -12.41
CA LEU A 5 -4.67 -8.15 -11.61
C LEU A 5 -4.58 -8.61 -10.16
N VAL A 6 -3.39 -8.44 -9.59
CA VAL A 6 -3.16 -8.64 -8.15
C VAL A 6 -2.84 -7.28 -7.55
N ILE A 7 -3.53 -6.93 -6.48
CA ILE A 7 -3.26 -5.70 -5.75
C ILE A 7 -2.70 -6.07 -4.39
N LEU A 8 -1.47 -5.62 -4.12
CA LEU A 8 -0.81 -5.81 -2.84
C LEU A 8 -1.03 -4.56 -1.99
N ILE A 9 -1.69 -4.72 -0.87
CA ILE A 9 -1.83 -3.62 0.09
C ILE A 9 -0.56 -3.62 0.95
N ASN A 10 0.38 -2.80 0.53
CA ASN A 10 1.69 -2.67 1.13
C ASN A 10 1.67 -1.58 2.22
N SER A 11 2.69 -0.77 2.27
CA SER A 11 2.83 0.35 3.23
C SER A 11 3.89 1.29 2.69
N VAL A 12 3.85 2.56 3.11
CA VAL A 12 4.98 3.46 2.87
C VAL A 12 6.28 2.87 3.45
N ALA A 13 6.18 2.02 4.46
CA ALA A 13 7.34 1.28 4.99
C ALA A 13 7.93 0.28 3.97
N GLY A 14 7.25 0.03 2.86
CA GLY A 14 7.79 -0.75 1.74
C GLY A 14 8.63 0.08 0.78
N ARG A 15 8.67 1.40 0.96
CA ARG A 15 9.49 2.32 0.16
C ARG A 15 10.58 2.99 0.97
N ARG A 16 10.30 3.25 2.23
CA ARG A 16 11.25 3.90 3.15
C ARG A 16 11.16 3.23 4.50
N SER A 17 12.28 3.10 5.18
CA SER A 17 12.28 2.58 6.54
C SER A 17 11.60 3.56 7.48
N VAL A 18 10.65 3.06 8.25
CA VAL A 18 9.93 3.83 9.27
C VAL A 18 10.39 3.33 10.63
N PRO A 19 11.22 4.10 11.36
CA PRO A 19 11.82 3.62 12.61
C PRO A 19 10.80 3.10 13.64
N LEU A 20 9.67 3.77 13.75
CA LEU A 20 8.60 3.37 14.68
C LEU A 20 8.09 1.96 14.42
N ALA A 21 8.08 1.54 13.16
CA ALA A 21 7.53 0.24 12.77
C ALA A 21 8.49 -0.94 13.06
N GLY A 22 9.77 -0.68 13.20
CA GLY A 22 10.78 -1.69 13.52
C GLY A 22 11.31 -2.43 12.29
N VAL A 23 12.44 -3.12 12.50
CA VAL A 23 13.19 -3.77 11.42
C VAL A 23 12.37 -4.87 10.74
N ALA A 24 11.71 -5.72 11.52
CA ALA A 24 10.95 -6.85 10.96
C ALA A 24 9.82 -6.37 10.05
N TYR A 25 9.05 -5.38 10.49
CA TYR A 25 7.95 -4.83 9.70
C TYR A 25 8.46 -4.18 8.42
N ASN A 26 9.47 -3.31 8.56
CA ASN A 26 10.05 -2.62 7.40
C ASN A 26 10.60 -3.63 6.39
N SER A 27 11.33 -4.64 6.86
CA SER A 27 11.89 -5.68 5.99
C SER A 27 10.81 -6.45 5.25
N SER A 28 9.72 -6.80 5.94
CA SER A 28 8.61 -7.53 5.33
C SER A 28 7.93 -6.70 4.23
N LYS A 29 7.76 -5.40 4.46
CA LYS A 29 7.12 -4.52 3.49
C LYS A 29 8.01 -4.23 2.29
N PHE A 30 9.33 -4.05 2.50
CA PHE A 30 10.28 -3.98 1.38
C PHE A 30 10.29 -5.28 0.57
N GLY A 31 10.23 -6.42 1.25
CA GLY A 31 10.13 -7.72 0.59
C GLY A 31 8.88 -7.84 -0.26
N MET A 32 7.74 -7.35 0.24
CA MET A 32 6.50 -7.32 -0.53
C MET A 32 6.63 -6.47 -1.79
N SER A 33 7.30 -5.31 -1.68
CA SER A 33 7.55 -4.43 -2.82
C SER A 33 8.37 -5.16 -3.89
N ALA A 34 9.46 -5.80 -3.48
CA ALA A 34 10.33 -6.53 -4.38
C ALA A 34 9.59 -7.72 -5.03
N LEU A 35 8.81 -8.45 -4.24
CA LEU A 35 8.02 -9.57 -4.76
C LEU A 35 7.05 -9.11 -5.84
N GLY A 36 6.28 -8.04 -5.56
CA GLY A 36 5.31 -7.52 -6.53
C GLY A 36 5.95 -7.03 -7.81
N MET A 37 7.08 -6.32 -7.70
CA MET A 37 7.81 -5.84 -8.88
C MET A 37 8.41 -7.00 -9.67
N GLY A 38 9.04 -7.96 -8.99
CA GLY A 38 9.69 -9.09 -9.64
C GLY A 38 8.71 -10.00 -10.35
N VAL A 39 7.68 -10.45 -9.65
CA VAL A 39 6.67 -11.32 -10.24
C VAL A 39 5.89 -10.59 -11.34
N GLY A 40 5.61 -9.30 -11.12
CA GLY A 40 4.93 -8.48 -12.14
C GLY A 40 5.71 -8.42 -13.44
N GLU A 41 7.03 -8.31 -13.38
CA GLU A 41 7.87 -8.30 -14.57
C GLU A 41 7.95 -9.68 -15.22
N GLU A 42 8.11 -10.74 -14.42
CA GLU A 42 8.14 -12.10 -14.94
C GLU A 42 6.85 -12.49 -15.65
N GLU A 43 5.71 -12.06 -15.13
CA GLU A 43 4.39 -12.44 -15.66
C GLU A 43 3.80 -11.43 -16.64
N ARG A 44 4.55 -10.39 -16.97
CA ARG A 44 4.07 -9.30 -17.83
C ARG A 44 3.54 -9.81 -19.16
N GLU A 45 4.25 -10.71 -19.80
CA GLU A 45 3.84 -11.26 -21.09
C GLU A 45 2.66 -12.22 -20.98
N ASN A 46 2.38 -12.71 -19.78
CA ASN A 46 1.21 -13.54 -19.52
C ASN A 46 -0.04 -12.70 -19.21
N GLY A 47 0.07 -11.37 -19.29
CA GLY A 47 -1.06 -10.49 -19.04
C GLY A 47 -1.43 -10.33 -17.57
N ILE A 48 -0.54 -10.72 -16.67
CA ILE A 48 -0.76 -10.56 -15.22
C ILE A 48 -0.12 -9.25 -14.79
N ARG A 49 -0.91 -8.40 -14.15
CA ARG A 49 -0.45 -7.12 -13.63
C ARG A 49 -0.46 -7.17 -12.12
N ILE A 50 0.55 -6.60 -11.51
CA ILE A 50 0.63 -6.51 -10.05
C ILE A 50 0.79 -5.04 -9.67
N THR A 51 -0.04 -4.58 -8.75
CA THR A 51 -0.01 -3.21 -8.24
C THR A 51 0.36 -3.24 -6.77
N ASN A 52 1.45 -2.55 -6.42
CA ASN A 52 1.76 -2.27 -5.03
C ASN A 52 1.11 -0.95 -4.63
N ILE A 53 0.22 -0.97 -3.65
CA ILE A 53 -0.33 0.24 -3.05
C ILE A 53 0.40 0.46 -1.72
N TYR A 54 0.92 1.66 -1.52
CA TYR A 54 1.68 2.03 -0.33
C TYR A 54 0.89 3.06 0.49
N PRO A 55 -0.01 2.62 1.38
CA PRO A 55 -0.70 3.56 2.25
C PRO A 55 0.23 4.12 3.33
N GLY A 56 0.03 5.39 3.66
CA GLY A 56 0.53 5.95 4.88
C GLY A 56 -0.35 5.52 6.05
N GLU A 57 -0.44 6.36 7.08
CA GLU A 57 -1.20 6.02 8.27
C GLU A 57 -2.72 5.97 7.98
N VAL A 58 -3.34 4.85 8.32
CA VAL A 58 -4.77 4.59 8.11
C VAL A 58 -5.45 4.37 9.45
N ASN A 59 -6.62 4.94 9.63
CA ASN A 59 -7.40 4.78 10.85
C ASN A 59 -8.03 3.38 10.89
N THR A 60 -7.37 2.47 11.58
CA THR A 60 -7.80 1.08 11.72
C THR A 60 -7.69 0.64 13.19
N PRO A 61 -8.39 -0.44 13.59
CA PRO A 61 -8.34 -0.93 14.98
C PRO A 61 -6.92 -1.29 15.47
N ILE A 62 -6.00 -1.60 14.57
CA ILE A 62 -4.63 -1.95 14.98
C ILE A 62 -3.94 -0.80 15.71
N LEU A 63 -4.37 0.44 15.49
CA LEU A 63 -3.82 1.60 16.18
C LEU A 63 -4.07 1.54 17.70
N ASP A 64 -5.10 0.83 18.13
CA ASP A 64 -5.42 0.68 19.55
C ASP A 64 -4.40 -0.16 20.29
N GLU A 65 -3.63 -0.96 19.55
CA GLU A 65 -2.61 -1.85 20.14
C GLU A 65 -1.26 -1.17 20.33
N ARG A 66 -1.11 0.06 19.89
CA ARG A 66 0.12 0.82 20.11
C ARG A 66 0.28 1.15 21.59
N VAL A 67 1.54 1.27 22.03
CA VAL A 67 1.87 1.70 23.40
C VAL A 67 1.24 3.05 23.69
N ASN A 68 1.28 3.96 22.72
CA ASN A 68 0.65 5.27 22.80
C ASN A 68 -0.32 5.41 21.64
N PRO A 69 -1.59 4.97 21.81
CA PRO A 69 -2.57 5.10 20.75
C PRO A 69 -2.77 6.57 20.33
N PRO A 70 -3.01 6.83 19.04
CA PRO A 70 -3.26 8.19 18.59
C PRO A 70 -4.57 8.75 19.16
N THR A 71 -4.63 10.09 19.26
CA THR A 71 -5.83 10.78 19.72
C THR A 71 -6.97 10.66 18.72
N PRO A 72 -8.23 10.86 19.15
CA PRO A 72 -9.36 10.89 18.21
C PRO A 72 -9.19 11.94 17.11
N GLU A 73 -8.65 13.11 17.44
CA GLU A 73 -8.40 14.18 16.47
C GLU A 73 -7.39 13.75 15.42
N HIS A 74 -6.34 13.05 15.84
CA HIS A 74 -5.35 12.53 14.91
C HIS A 74 -5.98 11.49 13.98
N ARG A 75 -6.80 10.60 14.51
CA ARG A 75 -7.49 9.57 13.73
C ARG A 75 -8.40 10.15 12.66
N GLU A 76 -9.00 11.30 12.92
CA GLU A 76 -9.83 11.99 11.92
C GLU A 76 -9.00 12.64 10.81
N SER A 77 -7.74 12.94 11.09
CA SER A 77 -6.85 13.63 10.14
C SER A 77 -6.08 12.72 9.20
N ILE A 78 -6.09 11.43 9.45
CA ILE A 78 -5.36 10.45 8.64
C ILE A 78 -6.28 9.77 7.63
N LEU A 79 -5.71 8.84 6.83
CA LEU A 79 -6.52 8.11 5.86
C LEU A 79 -7.58 7.27 6.57
N GLN A 80 -8.72 7.13 5.91
CA GLN A 80 -9.77 6.23 6.34
C GLN A 80 -9.74 5.00 5.42
N PRO A 81 -10.24 3.83 5.90
CA PRO A 81 -10.30 2.64 5.04
C PRO A 81 -10.98 2.87 3.69
N ASP A 82 -12.01 3.71 3.66
CA ASP A 82 -12.70 4.06 2.40
C ASP A 82 -11.78 4.74 1.39
N ASP A 83 -10.80 5.50 1.84
CA ASP A 83 -9.85 6.17 0.95
C ASP A 83 -9.05 5.13 0.18
N ILE A 84 -8.62 4.07 0.87
CA ILE A 84 -7.89 2.96 0.24
C ILE A 84 -8.81 2.19 -0.69
N ALA A 85 -10.05 1.94 -0.28
CA ALA A 85 -11.03 1.22 -1.09
C ALA A 85 -11.30 1.94 -2.41
N GLN A 86 -11.39 3.28 -2.40
CA GLN A 86 -11.59 4.05 -3.62
C GLN A 86 -10.43 3.92 -4.59
N VAL A 87 -9.21 3.94 -4.08
CA VAL A 87 -8.00 3.78 -4.89
C VAL A 87 -7.96 2.37 -5.49
N VAL A 88 -8.22 1.35 -4.69
CA VAL A 88 -8.27 -0.04 -5.16
C VAL A 88 -9.30 -0.19 -6.27
N SER A 89 -10.50 0.34 -6.06
CA SER A 89 -11.57 0.30 -7.05
C SER A 89 -11.17 0.98 -8.36
N THR A 90 -10.52 2.13 -8.28
CA THR A 90 -10.07 2.88 -9.46
C THR A 90 -9.06 2.06 -10.26
N VAL A 91 -8.06 1.49 -9.57
CA VAL A 91 -7.04 0.67 -10.22
C VAL A 91 -7.67 -0.57 -10.87
N ALA A 92 -8.58 -1.23 -10.15
CA ALA A 92 -9.22 -2.44 -10.65
C ALA A 92 -10.09 -2.20 -11.88
N LYS A 93 -10.63 -0.99 -12.05
CA LYS A 93 -11.50 -0.64 -13.17
C LYS A 93 -10.74 -0.19 -14.41
N LEU A 94 -9.43 -0.01 -14.33
CA LEU A 94 -8.65 0.38 -15.51
C LEU A 94 -8.68 -0.73 -16.55
N PRO A 95 -8.61 -0.36 -17.84
CA PRO A 95 -8.57 -1.37 -18.90
C PRO A 95 -7.27 -2.19 -18.82
N ALA A 96 -7.30 -3.41 -19.35
CA ALA A 96 -6.18 -4.32 -19.28
C ALA A 96 -4.87 -3.76 -19.86
N ARG A 97 -4.95 -2.79 -20.77
CA ARG A 97 -3.78 -2.15 -21.37
C ARG A 97 -3.09 -1.16 -20.43
N ALA A 98 -3.74 -0.80 -19.31
CA ALA A 98 -3.23 0.18 -18.37
C ALA A 98 -2.76 -0.51 -17.10
N HIS A 99 -1.52 -0.28 -16.72
CA HIS A 99 -0.92 -0.86 -15.53
C HIS A 99 -0.43 0.24 -14.60
N VAL A 100 -0.86 0.17 -13.36
CA VAL A 100 -0.34 1.03 -12.28
C VAL A 100 0.55 0.15 -11.41
N PRO A 101 1.87 0.14 -11.64
CA PRO A 101 2.74 -0.76 -10.88
C PRO A 101 2.89 -0.36 -9.41
N GLU A 102 2.90 0.93 -9.14
CA GLU A 102 3.06 1.44 -7.78
C GLU A 102 2.18 2.67 -7.57
N LEU A 103 1.61 2.78 -6.37
CA LEU A 103 0.79 3.92 -6.02
C LEU A 103 0.96 4.23 -4.54
N VAL A 104 1.34 5.45 -4.22
CA VAL A 104 1.49 5.93 -2.85
C VAL A 104 0.29 6.80 -2.50
N ILE A 105 -0.35 6.50 -1.38
CA ILE A 105 -1.41 7.33 -0.83
C ILE A 105 -1.13 7.54 0.66
N LYS A 106 -1.11 8.77 1.09
CA LYS A 106 -0.78 9.11 2.48
C LYS A 106 -1.67 10.25 2.98
N PRO A 107 -1.81 10.40 4.29
CA PRO A 107 -2.46 11.61 4.82
C PRO A 107 -1.79 12.86 4.25
N SER A 108 -2.58 13.86 3.89
CA SER A 108 -2.04 15.06 3.28
C SER A 108 -1.03 15.78 4.18
N LYS A 109 -1.19 15.65 5.50
CA LYS A 109 -0.30 16.26 6.48
C LYS A 109 0.86 15.40 6.92
N GLN A 110 0.90 14.12 6.50
CA GLN A 110 2.01 13.24 6.81
C GLN A 110 3.21 13.62 5.95
N SER A 111 4.39 13.71 6.59
CA SER A 111 5.62 13.90 5.83
C SER A 111 5.82 12.75 4.86
N PHE A 112 6.28 13.04 3.68
CA PHE A 112 6.64 11.99 2.74
C PHE A 112 7.94 11.34 3.19
N VAL A 113 7.93 10.04 3.14
CA VAL A 113 9.10 9.22 3.47
C VAL A 113 9.64 8.51 2.25
#